data_7adf118931cb8f156a7f61c3f55d9980
#
_entry.id   7adf118931cb8f156a7f61c3f55d9980
#
_cell.length_a   1.000
_cell.length_b   1.000
_cell.length_c   1.000
_cell.angle_alpha   90.00
_cell.angle_beta   90.00
_cell.angle_gamma   90.00
#
_symmetry.space_group_name_H-M   'P 1'
#
loop_
_entity.id
_entity.type
_entity.pdbx_description
1 polymer ?
#
loop_
_entity_poly.entity_id
_entity_poly.type
_entity_poly.pdbx_seq_one_letter_code
_entity_poly.pdbx_strand_id
1 'polypeptide(L)'
;MSNRELFNEACQYIPGGVNSPVRAFKSVDGIPVFAKKGNGSHLTDEEGNEYIDYICSWGPLILGHGHPVIKNAIIEASAFGTSFGLPTQLEVEMAKLVVESYSGIDQVRMVNSGTEATMSALRVARGYTNRSKIIKFEGNYHGHSDGLLVKAGSGALTFNMPTSPGIPEEIISQTLVCTYNDLSSVEKCIAEYPKDIAAIILEPIAANMGIVPANAEFLKGLRKLCDQHQIVLIFDEVITGFRVSYHSCPEYLGVIPDMVCFGKIIGGGLPVGAYGGRKDIMEMVSPSGPVYQAGTLSGNPLAMRVGLAQLTYLKEHMEVYEHLESSAQYLENGILKILNKLSLSYQLHRQKSLLTLFFTTQPIQGYADVQTCDTAMYALFFKEMLAQGILIAPSQFEAWFISDAHTKEDLDKTLDAVYNALVKCHDSLSD
;
A
#
# COMPACT_ATOMS: atom_id res chain seq x y z
N MET A 1 3.81 3.75 31.44
CA MET A 1 2.76 2.73 31.21
C MET A 1 3.31 1.69 30.27
N SER A 2 3.03 0.44 30.50
CA SER A 2 3.38 -0.63 29.58
C SER A 2 2.50 -0.62 28.32
N ASN A 3 2.97 -1.23 27.24
CA ASN A 3 2.17 -1.39 26.02
C ASN A 3 0.82 -2.08 26.32
N ARG A 4 0.81 -3.05 27.23
CA ARG A 4 -0.42 -3.74 27.68
C ARG A 4 -1.38 -2.81 28.43
N GLU A 5 -0.89 -1.98 29.34
CA GLU A 5 -1.71 -1.01 30.08
C GLU A 5 -2.32 0.01 29.13
N LEU A 6 -1.52 0.56 28.19
CA LEU A 6 -1.98 1.49 27.18
C LEU A 6 -3.03 0.88 26.25
N PHE A 7 -2.84 -0.39 25.84
CA PHE A 7 -3.81 -1.08 25.00
C PHE A 7 -5.14 -1.32 25.75
N ASN A 8 -5.08 -1.73 27.03
CA ASN A 8 -6.26 -1.91 27.85
C ASN A 8 -7.04 -0.59 28.04
N GLU A 9 -6.33 0.52 28.24
CA GLU A 9 -6.93 1.85 28.31
C GLU A 9 -7.52 2.27 26.97
N ALA A 10 -6.76 2.10 25.87
CA ALA A 10 -7.22 2.42 24.52
C ALA A 10 -8.53 1.71 24.16
N CYS A 11 -8.70 0.45 24.56
CA CYS A 11 -9.93 -0.32 24.31
C CYS A 11 -11.16 0.27 24.99
N GLN A 12 -11.02 1.13 26.01
CA GLN A 12 -12.13 1.81 26.66
C GLN A 12 -12.67 2.98 25.83
N TYR A 13 -11.83 3.59 25.00
CA TYR A 13 -12.15 4.82 24.26
C TYR A 13 -12.13 4.66 22.74
N ILE A 14 -11.43 3.65 22.21
CA ILE A 14 -11.27 3.40 20.78
C ILE A 14 -11.72 1.97 20.46
N PRO A 15 -12.62 1.74 19.51
CA PRO A 15 -13.04 0.41 19.13
C PRO A 15 -11.85 -0.51 18.82
N GLY A 16 -11.68 -1.59 19.60
CA GLY A 16 -10.55 -2.50 19.49
C GLY A 16 -9.19 -1.90 19.85
N GLY A 17 -9.15 -0.72 20.50
CA GLY A 17 -7.95 -0.03 20.97
C GLY A 17 -7.12 0.65 19.88
N VAL A 18 -7.57 0.69 18.63
CA VAL A 18 -6.80 1.18 17.47
C VAL A 18 -7.67 1.91 16.45
N ASN A 19 -7.06 2.83 15.70
CA ASN A 19 -7.72 3.56 14.62
C ASN A 19 -7.57 2.88 13.24
N SER A 20 -6.92 1.70 13.19
CA SER A 20 -6.86 0.85 11.99
C SER A 20 -6.67 -0.61 12.42
N PRO A 21 -7.45 -1.58 11.89
CA PRO A 21 -7.59 -2.92 12.46
C PRO A 21 -6.29 -3.71 12.61
N VAL A 22 -5.40 -3.66 11.63
CA VAL A 22 -4.15 -4.43 11.63
C VAL A 22 -3.21 -4.02 12.77
N ARG A 23 -3.33 -2.79 13.28
CA ARG A 23 -2.52 -2.27 14.39
C ARG A 23 -2.83 -2.95 15.74
N ALA A 24 -3.94 -3.69 15.85
CA ALA A 24 -4.32 -4.41 17.07
C ALA A 24 -3.51 -5.70 17.30
N PHE A 25 -2.64 -6.12 16.39
CA PHE A 25 -1.84 -7.35 16.44
C PHE A 25 -2.66 -8.64 16.64
N LYS A 26 -3.95 -8.58 16.25
CA LYS A 26 -4.90 -9.69 16.47
C LYS A 26 -4.55 -10.95 15.69
N SER A 27 -4.05 -10.79 14.47
CA SER A 27 -3.67 -11.92 13.61
C SER A 27 -2.41 -12.66 14.05
N VAL A 28 -1.63 -12.06 14.95
CA VAL A 28 -0.42 -12.67 15.54
C VAL A 28 -0.59 -12.95 17.02
N ASP A 29 -1.79 -12.78 17.58
CA ASP A 29 -2.10 -12.95 19.01
C ASP A 29 -1.06 -12.24 19.89
N GLY A 30 -0.86 -10.95 19.59
CA GLY A 30 0.14 -10.10 20.22
C GLY A 30 -0.45 -8.88 20.94
N ILE A 31 0.38 -8.19 21.72
CA ILE A 31 0.08 -6.87 22.26
C ILE A 31 0.67 -5.82 21.33
N PRO A 32 -0.13 -4.82 20.89
CA PRO A 32 0.38 -3.76 20.05
C PRO A 32 1.55 -3.00 20.69
N VAL A 33 2.54 -2.66 19.87
CA VAL A 33 3.62 -1.74 20.24
C VAL A 33 3.07 -0.32 20.18
N PHE A 34 3.15 0.42 21.28
CA PHE A 34 2.76 1.83 21.33
C PHE A 34 4.00 2.70 21.07
N ALA A 35 4.08 3.20 19.85
CA ALA A 35 5.21 3.99 19.39
C ALA A 35 5.28 5.35 20.10
N LYS A 36 6.45 5.70 20.63
CA LYS A 36 6.76 6.98 21.25
C LYS A 36 7.49 7.92 20.30
N LYS A 37 8.49 7.41 19.61
CA LYS A 37 9.30 8.18 18.65
C LYS A 37 9.89 7.27 17.59
N GLY A 38 10.22 7.87 16.44
CA GLY A 38 10.97 7.21 15.37
C GLY A 38 12.14 8.07 14.93
N ASN A 39 13.25 7.44 14.53
CA ASN A 39 14.43 8.10 13.99
C ASN A 39 15.13 7.17 12.99
N GLY A 40 15.32 7.62 11.77
CA GLY A 40 15.90 6.79 10.70
C GLY A 40 15.10 5.51 10.48
N SER A 41 15.74 4.36 10.56
CA SER A 41 15.12 3.02 10.46
C SER A 41 14.56 2.50 11.80
N HIS A 42 14.66 3.26 12.88
CA HIS A 42 14.34 2.79 14.25
C HIS A 42 13.09 3.46 14.80
N LEU A 43 12.35 2.66 15.59
CA LEU A 43 11.19 3.09 16.35
C LEU A 43 11.40 2.73 17.82
N THR A 44 11.09 3.64 18.74
CA THR A 44 11.11 3.39 20.17
C THR A 44 9.69 3.38 20.72
N ASP A 45 9.32 2.39 21.52
CA ASP A 45 8.01 2.32 22.16
C ASP A 45 7.94 3.09 23.49
N GLU A 46 6.76 3.11 24.12
CA GLU A 46 6.54 3.78 25.41
C GLU A 46 7.24 3.10 26.58
N GLU A 47 7.65 1.85 26.45
CA GLU A 47 8.47 1.13 27.45
C GLU A 47 9.97 1.37 27.27
N GLY A 48 10.38 2.01 26.17
CA GLY A 48 11.78 2.31 25.84
C GLY A 48 12.47 1.22 25.02
N ASN A 49 11.74 0.20 24.57
CA ASN A 49 12.29 -0.80 23.65
C ASN A 49 12.50 -0.20 22.28
N GLU A 50 13.58 -0.58 21.62
CA GLU A 50 13.96 -0.08 20.30
C GLU A 50 13.83 -1.19 19.27
N TYR A 51 13.27 -0.84 18.09
CA TYR A 51 12.99 -1.79 17.02
C TYR A 51 13.51 -1.25 15.68
N ILE A 52 14.09 -2.10 14.84
CA ILE A 52 14.28 -1.82 13.42
C ILE A 52 12.91 -1.98 12.74
N ASP A 53 12.44 -0.92 12.10
CA ASP A 53 11.05 -0.80 11.60
C ASP A 53 10.93 -1.11 10.11
N TYR A 54 10.38 -2.28 9.80
CA TYR A 54 9.99 -2.68 8.44
C TYR A 54 8.53 -2.41 8.10
N ILE A 55 7.75 -1.79 9.01
CA ILE A 55 6.40 -1.31 8.70
C ILE A 55 6.48 0.01 7.94
N CYS A 56 7.43 0.91 8.29
CA CYS A 56 7.62 2.23 7.68
C CYS A 56 6.30 2.99 7.53
N SER A 57 5.43 2.91 8.58
CA SER A 57 4.07 3.49 8.57
C SER A 57 3.16 2.97 7.44
N TRP A 58 3.35 1.72 7.00
CA TRP A 58 2.66 1.08 5.86
C TRP A 58 3.06 1.67 4.49
N GLY A 59 4.29 2.17 4.40
CA GLY A 59 4.91 2.56 3.14
C GLY A 59 5.26 4.03 2.93
N PRO A 60 4.64 5.05 3.57
CA PRO A 60 4.95 6.45 3.31
C PRO A 60 6.38 6.86 3.67
N LEU A 61 7.01 6.19 4.65
CA LEU A 61 8.33 6.57 5.16
C LEU A 61 9.48 5.96 4.34
N ILE A 62 9.52 6.28 3.05
CA ILE A 62 10.58 5.79 2.14
C ILE A 62 11.98 6.30 2.55
N LEU A 63 12.06 7.49 3.16
CA LEU A 63 13.30 8.09 3.68
C LEU A 63 13.56 7.75 5.16
N GLY A 64 12.70 6.95 5.80
CA GLY A 64 12.76 6.65 7.23
C GLY A 64 12.09 7.71 8.10
N HIS A 65 12.15 7.50 9.42
CA HIS A 65 11.56 8.38 10.43
C HIS A 65 12.38 9.67 10.60
N GLY A 66 11.67 10.80 10.71
CA GLY A 66 12.28 12.08 11.11
C GLY A 66 13.33 12.62 10.14
N HIS A 67 13.25 12.25 8.85
CA HIS A 67 14.19 12.72 7.85
C HIS A 67 14.26 14.25 7.80
N PRO A 68 15.46 14.88 7.75
CA PRO A 68 15.62 16.34 7.85
C PRO A 68 14.78 17.12 6.85
N VAL A 69 14.69 16.65 5.60
CA VAL A 69 13.88 17.31 4.54
C VAL A 69 12.41 17.40 4.95
N ILE A 70 11.84 16.32 5.49
CA ILE A 70 10.45 16.26 5.94
C ILE A 70 10.23 17.15 7.16
N LYS A 71 11.11 17.03 8.16
CA LYS A 71 11.04 17.81 9.38
C LYS A 71 11.11 19.33 9.10
N ASN A 72 12.04 19.75 8.25
CA ASN A 72 12.18 21.16 7.86
C ASN A 72 10.95 21.67 7.10
N ALA A 73 10.42 20.89 6.17
CA ALA A 73 9.20 21.22 5.44
C ALA A 73 7.99 21.44 6.37
N ILE A 74 7.84 20.60 7.42
CA ILE A 74 6.79 20.77 8.43
C ILE A 74 6.99 22.09 9.20
N ILE A 75 8.21 22.35 9.67
CA ILE A 75 8.53 23.58 10.44
C ILE A 75 8.24 24.82 9.60
N GLU A 76 8.71 24.87 8.35
CA GLU A 76 8.45 25.97 7.43
C GLU A 76 6.95 26.17 7.18
N ALA A 77 6.23 25.11 6.82
CA ALA A 77 4.82 25.19 6.51
C ALA A 77 3.99 25.68 7.70
N SER A 78 4.32 25.23 8.91
CA SER A 78 3.59 25.60 10.13
C SER A 78 3.67 27.11 10.44
N ALA A 79 4.70 27.80 9.96
CA ALA A 79 4.86 29.24 10.14
C ALA A 79 3.86 30.08 9.31
N PHE A 80 3.31 29.51 8.23
CA PHE A 80 2.37 30.22 7.34
C PHE A 80 0.91 29.83 7.53
N GLY A 81 0.64 28.82 8.37
CA GLY A 81 -0.71 28.29 8.61
C GLY A 81 -0.93 26.91 7.97
N THR A 82 -1.87 26.17 8.53
CA THR A 82 -2.10 24.77 8.19
C THR A 82 -3.29 24.53 7.25
N SER A 83 -4.21 25.50 7.13
CA SER A 83 -5.43 25.38 6.30
C SER A 83 -6.04 26.75 6.06
N PHE A 84 -6.48 27.01 4.83
CA PHE A 84 -7.03 28.34 4.46
C PHE A 84 -8.46 28.29 3.90
N GLY A 85 -8.94 27.13 3.43
CA GLY A 85 -10.20 27.03 2.68
C GLY A 85 -10.15 27.75 1.32
N LEU A 86 -8.94 28.00 0.81
CA LEU A 86 -8.63 28.68 -0.44
C LEU A 86 -7.51 27.91 -1.16
N PRO A 87 -7.44 27.97 -2.51
CA PRO A 87 -6.34 27.36 -3.24
C PRO A 87 -5.00 28.03 -2.90
N THR A 88 -3.92 27.27 -2.99
CA THR A 88 -2.56 27.71 -2.74
C THR A 88 -1.63 27.44 -3.92
N GLN A 89 -0.53 28.15 -4.01
CA GLN A 89 0.52 27.89 -5.01
C GLN A 89 1.10 26.46 -4.86
N LEU A 90 1.19 25.97 -3.63
CA LEU A 90 1.70 24.64 -3.33
C LEU A 90 0.88 23.51 -3.98
N GLU A 91 -0.43 23.69 -4.11
CA GLU A 91 -1.31 22.75 -4.83
C GLU A 91 -0.95 22.67 -6.31
N VAL A 92 -0.68 23.84 -6.93
CA VAL A 92 -0.27 23.92 -8.35
C VAL A 92 1.08 23.24 -8.55
N GLU A 93 2.05 23.52 -7.68
CA GLU A 93 3.38 22.91 -7.73
C GLU A 93 3.32 21.40 -7.55
N MET A 94 2.53 20.92 -6.59
CA MET A 94 2.35 19.49 -6.32
C MET A 94 1.67 18.78 -7.50
N ALA A 95 0.60 19.37 -8.05
CA ALA A 95 -0.09 18.81 -9.21
C ALA A 95 0.84 18.73 -10.42
N LYS A 96 1.61 19.78 -10.68
CA LYS A 96 2.59 19.81 -11.77
C LYS A 96 3.66 18.72 -11.61
N LEU A 97 4.23 18.61 -10.41
CA LEU A 97 5.28 17.62 -10.13
C LEU A 97 4.75 16.19 -10.33
N VAL A 98 3.54 15.88 -9.84
CA VAL A 98 2.93 14.55 -10.00
C VAL A 98 2.66 14.24 -11.47
N VAL A 99 2.08 15.19 -12.23
CA VAL A 99 1.79 15.03 -13.67
C VAL A 99 3.09 14.83 -14.47
N GLU A 100 4.11 15.63 -14.20
CA GLU A 100 5.41 15.52 -14.90
C GLU A 100 6.15 14.20 -14.57
N SER A 101 5.87 13.60 -13.41
CA SER A 101 6.55 12.39 -12.95
C SER A 101 5.88 11.09 -13.39
N TYR A 102 4.63 11.13 -13.84
CA TYR A 102 3.87 9.93 -14.14
C TYR A 102 3.38 9.90 -15.59
N SER A 103 3.70 8.85 -16.33
CA SER A 103 3.28 8.70 -17.72
C SER A 103 1.78 8.43 -17.85
N GLY A 104 1.11 9.15 -18.73
CA GLY A 104 -0.29 8.89 -19.11
C GLY A 104 -1.32 9.66 -18.29
N ILE A 105 -0.92 10.60 -17.44
CA ILE A 105 -1.84 11.53 -16.78
C ILE A 105 -1.58 12.97 -17.18
N ASP A 106 -2.66 13.73 -17.36
CA ASP A 106 -2.61 15.14 -17.74
C ASP A 106 -3.06 16.05 -16.60
N GLN A 107 -3.90 15.56 -15.70
CA GLN A 107 -4.44 16.27 -14.55
C GLN A 107 -4.53 15.38 -13.33
N VAL A 108 -4.44 16.01 -12.14
CA VAL A 108 -4.54 15.33 -10.84
C VAL A 108 -5.41 16.16 -9.88
N ARG A 109 -6.15 15.48 -9.01
CA ARG A 109 -6.93 16.07 -7.92
C ARG A 109 -6.45 15.52 -6.58
N MET A 110 -6.10 16.41 -5.65
CA MET A 110 -5.71 16.03 -4.28
C MET A 110 -6.94 15.71 -3.43
N VAL A 111 -6.77 14.73 -2.55
CA VAL A 111 -7.71 14.29 -1.51
C VAL A 111 -6.91 13.95 -0.24
N ASN A 112 -7.55 13.39 0.81
CA ASN A 112 -6.87 13.21 2.11
C ASN A 112 -6.45 11.76 2.40
N SER A 113 -6.85 10.81 1.57
CA SER A 113 -6.51 9.39 1.75
C SER A 113 -6.56 8.60 0.44
N GLY A 114 -5.94 7.41 0.44
CA GLY A 114 -6.06 6.48 -0.67
C GLY A 114 -7.51 6.02 -0.90
N THR A 115 -8.30 5.86 0.17
CA THR A 115 -9.75 5.54 0.06
C THR A 115 -10.52 6.62 -0.69
N GLU A 116 -10.29 7.90 -0.38
CA GLU A 116 -10.91 9.00 -1.12
C GLU A 116 -10.46 9.03 -2.58
N ALA A 117 -9.19 8.72 -2.84
CA ALA A 117 -8.65 8.67 -4.20
C ALA A 117 -9.33 7.60 -5.04
N THR A 118 -9.39 6.35 -4.58
CA THR A 118 -10.00 5.24 -5.30
C THR A 118 -11.51 5.39 -5.45
N MET A 119 -12.19 5.82 -4.39
CA MET A 119 -13.62 6.12 -4.42
C MET A 119 -13.95 7.20 -5.48
N SER A 120 -13.14 8.26 -5.53
CA SER A 120 -13.33 9.37 -6.46
C SER A 120 -13.01 8.97 -7.90
N ALA A 121 -11.90 8.25 -8.13
CA ALA A 121 -11.52 7.76 -9.45
C ALA A 121 -12.62 6.86 -10.07
N LEU A 122 -13.19 5.94 -9.28
CA LEU A 122 -14.30 5.10 -9.73
C LEU A 122 -15.58 5.89 -10.03
N ARG A 123 -15.88 6.93 -9.22
CA ARG A 123 -17.01 7.83 -9.51
C ARG A 123 -16.81 8.56 -10.84
N VAL A 124 -15.60 9.05 -11.10
CA VAL A 124 -15.24 9.71 -12.36
C VAL A 124 -15.35 8.74 -13.52
N ALA A 125 -14.81 7.53 -13.40
CA ALA A 125 -14.90 6.53 -14.45
C ALA A 125 -16.36 6.15 -14.79
N ARG A 126 -17.22 6.01 -13.78
CA ARG A 126 -18.67 5.81 -13.98
C ARG A 126 -19.32 6.99 -14.69
N GLY A 127 -19.02 8.22 -14.26
CA GLY A 127 -19.53 9.44 -14.90
C GLY A 127 -19.07 9.59 -16.33
N TYR A 128 -17.81 9.31 -16.62
CA TYR A 128 -17.20 9.38 -17.95
C TYR A 128 -17.81 8.36 -18.92
N THR A 129 -17.94 7.11 -18.49
CA THR A 129 -18.44 6.02 -19.34
C THR A 129 -19.95 5.92 -19.37
N ASN A 130 -20.66 6.58 -18.46
CA ASN A 130 -22.09 6.40 -18.20
C ASN A 130 -22.47 4.94 -17.94
N ARG A 131 -21.61 4.20 -17.20
CA ARG A 131 -21.78 2.78 -16.83
C ARG A 131 -21.66 2.64 -15.32
N SER A 132 -22.20 1.54 -14.75
CA SER A 132 -22.32 1.38 -13.29
C SER A 132 -21.34 0.39 -12.67
N LYS A 133 -21.03 -0.71 -13.37
CA LYS A 133 -20.24 -1.81 -12.82
C LYS A 133 -18.75 -1.51 -12.86
N ILE A 134 -18.03 -2.09 -11.90
CA ILE A 134 -16.57 -2.08 -11.87
C ILE A 134 -16.05 -3.51 -11.71
N ILE A 135 -14.86 -3.77 -12.23
CA ILE A 135 -14.10 -4.98 -11.95
C ILE A 135 -12.96 -4.62 -10.98
N LYS A 136 -12.82 -5.41 -9.92
CA LYS A 136 -11.64 -5.47 -9.06
C LYS A 136 -11.15 -6.92 -8.97
N PHE A 137 -10.02 -7.14 -8.30
CA PHE A 137 -9.42 -8.46 -8.16
C PHE A 137 -9.42 -8.95 -6.71
N GLU A 138 -9.58 -10.26 -6.53
CA GLU A 138 -9.42 -10.91 -5.24
C GLU A 138 -8.05 -10.57 -4.65
N GLY A 139 -8.00 -10.33 -3.34
CA GLY A 139 -6.76 -9.99 -2.64
C GLY A 139 -6.28 -8.55 -2.79
N ASN A 140 -6.75 -7.79 -3.80
CA ASN A 140 -6.44 -6.37 -3.90
C ASN A 140 -7.25 -5.55 -2.88
N TYR A 141 -6.61 -4.55 -2.29
CA TYR A 141 -7.23 -3.61 -1.35
C TYR A 141 -7.17 -2.19 -1.90
N HIS A 142 -8.33 -1.54 -1.96
CA HIS A 142 -8.49 -0.20 -2.53
C HIS A 142 -9.14 0.79 -1.57
N GLY A 143 -8.87 0.66 -0.27
CA GLY A 143 -9.53 1.45 0.77
C GLY A 143 -10.86 0.84 1.21
N HIS A 144 -11.60 1.59 2.02
CA HIS A 144 -12.78 1.10 2.74
C HIS A 144 -14.10 1.73 2.28
N SER A 145 -14.18 2.20 1.03
CA SER A 145 -15.47 2.58 0.47
C SER A 145 -16.32 1.32 0.18
N ASP A 146 -17.63 1.43 0.34
CA ASP A 146 -18.56 0.30 0.35
C ASP A 146 -18.38 -0.67 -0.82
N GLY A 147 -18.33 -0.15 -2.04
CA GLY A 147 -18.19 -0.98 -3.24
C GLY A 147 -16.82 -1.67 -3.40
N LEU A 148 -15.83 -1.34 -2.57
CA LEU A 148 -14.48 -1.89 -2.67
C LEU A 148 -14.15 -2.92 -1.57
N LEU A 149 -15.04 -3.10 -0.59
CA LEU A 149 -14.84 -4.07 0.51
C LEU A 149 -15.28 -5.50 0.17
N VAL A 150 -15.55 -5.78 -1.08
CA VAL A 150 -15.88 -7.13 -1.57
C VAL A 150 -14.60 -7.91 -1.83
N LYS A 151 -14.39 -9.06 -1.18
CA LYS A 151 -13.20 -9.93 -1.31
C LYS A 151 -11.88 -9.13 -1.34
N ALA A 152 -11.77 -8.14 -0.44
CA ALA A 152 -10.58 -7.29 -0.33
C ALA A 152 -9.39 -8.06 0.27
N GLY A 153 -8.18 -7.54 0.05
CA GLY A 153 -6.93 -8.11 0.58
C GLY A 153 -6.76 -7.98 2.09
N SER A 154 -5.62 -7.51 2.58
CA SER A 154 -5.14 -7.61 3.96
C SER A 154 -6.17 -7.46 5.09
N GLY A 155 -7.06 -6.47 5.05
CA GLY A 155 -8.09 -6.28 6.06
C GLY A 155 -9.13 -7.41 6.11
N ALA A 156 -9.62 -7.86 4.96
CA ALA A 156 -10.60 -8.95 4.86
C ALA A 156 -9.96 -10.32 5.16
N LEU A 157 -8.71 -10.54 4.71
CA LEU A 157 -7.95 -11.75 5.03
C LEU A 157 -7.68 -11.88 6.53
N THR A 158 -7.29 -10.78 7.18
CA THR A 158 -6.97 -10.75 8.62
C THR A 158 -8.18 -11.13 9.48
N PHE A 159 -9.40 -10.84 9.02
CA PHE A 159 -10.62 -11.11 9.79
C PHE A 159 -11.53 -12.20 9.18
N ASN A 160 -11.09 -12.89 8.12
CA ASN A 160 -11.86 -13.91 7.40
C ASN A 160 -13.26 -13.42 6.96
N MET A 161 -13.40 -12.13 6.64
CA MET A 161 -14.66 -11.54 6.23
C MET A 161 -14.60 -11.11 4.76
N PRO A 162 -15.24 -11.85 3.84
CA PRO A 162 -15.21 -11.52 2.41
C PRO A 162 -15.98 -10.24 2.06
N THR A 163 -16.87 -9.79 2.92
CA THR A 163 -17.67 -8.57 2.79
C THR A 163 -17.94 -8.02 4.18
N SER A 164 -17.79 -6.69 4.35
CA SER A 164 -18.08 -6.04 5.62
C SER A 164 -19.61 -6.01 5.87
N PRO A 165 -20.09 -6.34 7.08
CA PRO A 165 -21.47 -6.02 7.48
C PRO A 165 -21.76 -4.52 7.32
N GLY A 166 -23.01 -4.19 7.02
CA GLY A 166 -23.48 -2.80 6.89
C GLY A 166 -23.39 -2.24 5.46
N ILE A 167 -22.94 -3.02 4.48
CA ILE A 167 -22.94 -2.63 3.08
C ILE A 167 -24.19 -3.17 2.40
N PRO A 168 -25.02 -2.31 1.77
CA PRO A 168 -26.20 -2.74 1.02
C PRO A 168 -25.84 -3.65 -0.17
N GLU A 169 -26.68 -4.65 -0.43
CA GLU A 169 -26.46 -5.62 -1.51
C GLU A 169 -26.44 -4.96 -2.90
N GLU A 170 -27.21 -3.90 -3.07
CA GLU A 170 -27.27 -3.11 -4.31
C GLU A 170 -25.91 -2.47 -4.63
N ILE A 171 -25.13 -2.09 -3.63
CA ILE A 171 -23.77 -1.56 -3.83
C ILE A 171 -22.80 -2.69 -4.17
N ILE A 172 -22.90 -3.82 -3.44
CA ILE A 172 -22.06 -5.01 -3.68
C ILE A 172 -22.25 -5.54 -5.10
N SER A 173 -23.51 -5.58 -5.58
CA SER A 173 -23.86 -6.09 -6.92
C SER A 173 -23.25 -5.27 -8.09
N GLN A 174 -22.76 -4.06 -7.81
CA GLN A 174 -22.07 -3.24 -8.81
C GLN A 174 -20.56 -3.53 -8.91
N THR A 175 -20.02 -4.41 -8.03
CA THR A 175 -18.62 -4.76 -8.03
C THR A 175 -18.43 -6.22 -8.45
N LEU A 176 -17.84 -6.42 -9.60
CA LEU A 176 -17.47 -7.72 -10.14
C LEU A 176 -16.06 -8.06 -9.64
N VAL A 177 -15.88 -9.26 -9.10
CA VAL A 177 -14.59 -9.70 -8.56
C VAL A 177 -14.02 -10.78 -9.48
N CYS A 178 -12.86 -10.49 -10.06
CA CYS A 178 -12.12 -11.41 -10.92
C CYS A 178 -10.89 -11.98 -10.20
N THR A 179 -10.35 -13.06 -10.74
CA THR A 179 -9.11 -13.66 -10.23
C THR A 179 -7.89 -12.88 -10.75
N TYR A 180 -7.01 -12.51 -9.84
CA TYR A 180 -5.77 -11.80 -10.17
C TYR A 180 -4.83 -12.69 -10.99
N ASN A 181 -4.20 -12.13 -12.02
CA ASN A 181 -3.37 -12.87 -12.99
C ASN A 181 -4.12 -13.88 -13.88
N ASP A 182 -5.46 -13.87 -13.89
CA ASP A 182 -6.29 -14.66 -14.79
C ASP A 182 -7.13 -13.78 -15.73
N LEU A 183 -6.64 -13.57 -16.95
CA LEU A 183 -7.32 -12.76 -17.96
C LEU A 183 -8.67 -13.35 -18.37
N SER A 184 -8.79 -14.71 -18.35
CA SER A 184 -10.03 -15.39 -18.75
C SER A 184 -11.20 -15.07 -17.83
N SER A 185 -10.93 -14.80 -16.54
CA SER A 185 -11.96 -14.37 -15.59
C SER A 185 -12.52 -12.98 -15.93
N VAL A 186 -11.66 -12.09 -16.44
CA VAL A 186 -12.06 -10.74 -16.89
C VAL A 186 -12.85 -10.81 -18.19
N GLU A 187 -12.41 -11.62 -19.15
CA GLU A 187 -13.11 -11.82 -20.44
C GLU A 187 -14.54 -12.35 -20.21
N LYS A 188 -14.71 -13.30 -19.27
CA LYS A 188 -16.04 -13.81 -18.88
C LYS A 188 -16.93 -12.71 -18.31
N CYS A 189 -16.41 -11.88 -17.39
CA CYS A 189 -17.16 -10.75 -16.85
C CYS A 189 -17.57 -9.74 -17.94
N ILE A 190 -16.67 -9.43 -18.88
CA ILE A 190 -16.97 -8.51 -19.97
C ILE A 190 -18.03 -9.11 -20.92
N ALA A 191 -17.97 -10.41 -21.21
CA ALA A 191 -18.97 -11.09 -22.03
C ALA A 191 -20.36 -11.11 -21.37
N GLU A 192 -20.43 -11.23 -20.03
CA GLU A 192 -21.68 -11.21 -19.26
C GLU A 192 -22.26 -9.79 -19.15
N TYR A 193 -21.41 -8.76 -19.04
CA TYR A 193 -21.80 -7.36 -18.86
C TYR A 193 -21.18 -6.42 -19.93
N PRO A 194 -21.44 -6.64 -21.23
CA PRO A 194 -20.63 -6.05 -22.30
C PRO A 194 -20.72 -4.52 -22.43
N LYS A 195 -21.71 -3.88 -21.79
CA LYS A 195 -21.92 -2.42 -21.83
C LYS A 195 -22.05 -1.76 -20.46
N ASP A 196 -21.85 -2.51 -19.39
CA ASP A 196 -22.14 -2.03 -18.02
C ASP A 196 -20.87 -1.75 -17.21
N ILE A 197 -19.71 -2.23 -17.66
CA ILE A 197 -18.46 -2.09 -16.95
C ILE A 197 -17.83 -0.72 -17.26
N ALA A 198 -17.73 0.11 -16.23
CA ALA A 198 -17.14 1.45 -16.29
C ALA A 198 -15.61 1.40 -16.17
N ALA A 199 -15.11 0.58 -15.27
CA ALA A 199 -13.69 0.56 -14.95
C ALA A 199 -13.21 -0.83 -14.50
N ILE A 200 -11.91 -1.06 -14.70
CA ILE A 200 -11.12 -2.12 -14.04
C ILE A 200 -10.11 -1.42 -13.15
N ILE A 201 -10.11 -1.75 -11.84
CA ILE A 201 -9.13 -1.25 -10.87
C ILE A 201 -8.27 -2.39 -10.36
N LEU A 202 -6.95 -2.19 -10.28
CA LEU A 202 -6.02 -3.15 -9.71
C LEU A 202 -4.82 -2.47 -9.05
N GLU A 203 -4.23 -3.14 -8.08
CA GLU A 203 -2.85 -2.89 -7.66
C GLU A 203 -1.93 -3.55 -8.70
N PRO A 204 -1.09 -2.80 -9.45
CA PRO A 204 -0.19 -3.41 -10.44
C PRO A 204 0.88 -4.32 -9.82
N ILE A 205 1.19 -4.08 -8.55
CA ILE A 205 1.87 -5.01 -7.65
C ILE A 205 0.99 -5.07 -6.41
N ALA A 206 0.29 -6.18 -6.23
CA ALA A 206 -0.57 -6.36 -5.07
C ALA A 206 0.29 -6.50 -3.81
N ALA A 207 0.19 -5.53 -2.92
CA ALA A 207 0.96 -5.47 -1.68
C ALA A 207 0.09 -5.66 -0.42
N ASN A 208 -1.21 -5.90 -0.61
CA ASN A 208 -2.18 -6.17 0.45
C ASN A 208 -2.58 -7.66 0.55
N MET A 209 -1.90 -8.53 -0.18
CA MET A 209 -1.95 -9.99 -0.03
C MET A 209 -0.53 -10.61 0.02
N GLY A 210 0.43 -9.86 0.53
CA GLY A 210 1.85 -10.06 0.33
C GLY A 210 2.28 -9.44 -1.01
N ILE A 211 3.51 -9.67 -1.45
CA ILE A 211 3.99 -9.11 -2.71
C ILE A 211 3.70 -10.06 -3.86
N VAL A 212 2.63 -9.78 -4.59
CA VAL A 212 2.22 -10.53 -5.78
C VAL A 212 2.11 -9.58 -6.98
N PRO A 213 3.10 -9.56 -7.90
CA PRO A 213 3.04 -8.70 -9.07
C PRO A 213 2.04 -9.22 -10.10
N ALA A 214 1.41 -8.30 -10.82
CA ALA A 214 0.70 -8.64 -12.03
C ALA A 214 1.72 -9.10 -13.10
N ASN A 215 1.46 -10.22 -13.75
CA ASN A 215 2.33 -10.67 -14.82
C ASN A 215 2.13 -9.82 -16.10
N ALA A 216 3.16 -9.75 -16.95
CA ALA A 216 3.18 -8.88 -18.11
C ALA A 216 2.06 -9.21 -19.13
N GLU A 217 1.75 -10.49 -19.32
CA GLU A 217 0.69 -10.94 -20.23
C GLU A 217 -0.69 -10.49 -19.73
N PHE A 218 -0.94 -10.60 -18.42
CA PHE A 218 -2.16 -10.15 -17.78
C PHE A 218 -2.35 -8.64 -17.93
N LEU A 219 -1.31 -7.83 -17.61
CA LEU A 219 -1.40 -6.36 -17.73
C LEU A 219 -1.62 -5.91 -19.17
N LYS A 220 -0.89 -6.47 -20.12
CA LYS A 220 -1.07 -6.17 -21.56
C LYS A 220 -2.46 -6.61 -22.05
N GLY A 221 -2.94 -7.75 -21.58
CA GLY A 221 -4.28 -8.25 -21.87
C GLY A 221 -5.35 -7.32 -21.31
N LEU A 222 -5.23 -6.86 -20.07
CA LEU A 222 -6.15 -5.88 -19.47
C LEU A 222 -6.18 -4.58 -20.26
N ARG A 223 -5.02 -4.03 -20.64
CA ARG A 223 -4.98 -2.81 -21.44
C ARG A 223 -5.72 -2.99 -22.77
N LYS A 224 -5.47 -4.09 -23.46
CA LYS A 224 -6.15 -4.41 -24.74
C LYS A 224 -7.67 -4.54 -24.56
N LEU A 225 -8.13 -5.25 -23.53
CA LEU A 225 -9.56 -5.40 -23.25
C LEU A 225 -10.21 -4.05 -22.92
N CYS A 226 -9.55 -3.22 -22.11
CA CYS A 226 -10.02 -1.89 -21.77
C CYS A 226 -10.17 -1.01 -23.02
N ASP A 227 -9.20 -1.03 -23.93
CA ASP A 227 -9.24 -0.27 -25.18
C ASP A 227 -10.37 -0.76 -26.09
N GLN A 228 -10.53 -2.08 -26.25
CA GLN A 228 -11.56 -2.68 -27.11
C GLN A 228 -12.98 -2.40 -26.62
N HIS A 229 -13.18 -2.38 -25.28
CA HIS A 229 -14.51 -2.25 -24.68
C HIS A 229 -14.78 -0.86 -24.11
N GLN A 230 -13.85 0.08 -24.27
CA GLN A 230 -13.94 1.45 -23.74
C GLN A 230 -14.18 1.44 -22.21
N ILE A 231 -13.41 0.61 -21.50
CA ILE A 231 -13.40 0.49 -20.06
C ILE A 231 -12.21 1.30 -19.54
N VAL A 232 -12.40 2.07 -18.48
CA VAL A 232 -11.31 2.86 -17.84
C VAL A 232 -10.41 1.93 -17.04
N LEU A 233 -9.11 1.85 -17.38
CA LEU A 233 -8.12 1.12 -16.60
C LEU A 233 -7.55 2.03 -15.51
N ILE A 234 -7.68 1.62 -14.25
CA ILE A 234 -7.21 2.37 -13.08
C ILE A 234 -6.12 1.58 -12.38
N PHE A 235 -4.93 2.18 -12.24
CA PHE A 235 -3.91 1.65 -11.35
C PHE A 235 -4.06 2.24 -9.96
N ASP A 236 -4.21 1.38 -8.96
CA ASP A 236 -4.06 1.77 -7.57
C ASP A 236 -2.58 1.69 -7.19
N GLU A 237 -1.94 2.84 -7.20
CA GLU A 237 -0.55 3.01 -6.83
C GLU A 237 -0.38 3.70 -5.46
N VAL A 238 -1.34 3.51 -4.57
CA VAL A 238 -1.26 4.04 -3.20
C VAL A 238 -0.03 3.48 -2.46
N ILE A 239 0.39 2.24 -2.74
CA ILE A 239 1.63 1.65 -2.19
C ILE A 239 2.79 1.82 -3.15
N THR A 240 2.61 1.52 -4.43
CA THR A 240 3.68 1.40 -5.43
C THR A 240 4.13 2.72 -6.01
N GLY A 241 3.26 3.73 -6.01
CA GLY A 241 3.55 5.06 -6.55
C GLY A 241 4.75 5.71 -5.85
N PHE A 242 5.72 6.16 -6.63
CA PHE A 242 7.01 6.70 -6.17
C PHE A 242 7.83 5.75 -5.28
N ARG A 243 7.43 4.48 -5.14
CA ARG A 243 8.18 3.48 -4.37
C ARG A 243 8.98 2.55 -5.24
N VAL A 244 8.38 2.01 -6.30
CA VAL A 244 9.06 1.03 -7.18
C VAL A 244 10.04 1.72 -8.13
N SER A 245 9.75 2.94 -8.52
CA SER A 245 10.63 3.90 -9.20
C SER A 245 10.06 5.31 -8.98
N TYR A 246 10.83 6.34 -9.34
CA TYR A 246 10.33 7.71 -9.32
C TYR A 246 9.16 7.92 -10.29
N HIS A 247 9.16 7.22 -11.43
CA HIS A 247 8.09 7.26 -12.43
C HIS A 247 7.03 6.15 -12.24
N SER A 248 7.05 5.47 -11.09
CA SER A 248 6.03 4.50 -10.66
C SER A 248 5.90 3.27 -11.57
N CYS A 249 4.76 2.58 -11.53
CA CYS A 249 4.56 1.32 -12.24
C CYS A 249 4.56 1.40 -13.77
N PRO A 250 4.05 2.44 -14.45
CA PRO A 250 4.08 2.48 -15.91
C PRO A 250 5.47 2.34 -16.51
N GLU A 251 6.47 3.01 -15.93
CA GLU A 251 7.88 2.85 -16.35
C GLU A 251 8.39 1.44 -16.06
N TYR A 252 8.05 0.92 -14.88
CA TYR A 252 8.55 -0.39 -14.42
C TYR A 252 7.90 -1.57 -15.14
N LEU A 253 6.58 -1.49 -15.43
CA LEU A 253 5.80 -2.60 -15.98
C LEU A 253 5.44 -2.43 -17.46
N GLY A 254 5.68 -1.26 -18.05
CA GLY A 254 5.47 -0.98 -19.47
C GLY A 254 4.00 -0.91 -19.90
N VAL A 255 3.07 -0.66 -18.97
CA VAL A 255 1.64 -0.47 -19.26
C VAL A 255 1.14 0.83 -18.65
N ILE A 256 0.49 1.66 -19.45
CA ILE A 256 -0.05 2.97 -19.05
C ILE A 256 -1.55 2.82 -18.75
N PRO A 257 -2.02 3.17 -17.54
CA PRO A 257 -3.45 3.21 -17.22
C PRO A 257 -4.11 4.48 -17.75
N ASP A 258 -5.45 4.52 -17.75
CA ASP A 258 -6.22 5.73 -18.04
C ASP A 258 -6.30 6.68 -16.84
N MET A 259 -6.32 6.09 -15.63
CA MET A 259 -6.31 6.81 -14.35
C MET A 259 -5.38 6.11 -13.35
N VAL A 260 -4.94 6.88 -12.36
CA VAL A 260 -4.11 6.39 -11.25
C VAL A 260 -4.58 6.96 -9.93
N CYS A 261 -4.41 6.19 -8.85
CA CYS A 261 -4.63 6.63 -7.48
C CYS A 261 -3.31 6.61 -6.71
N PHE A 262 -3.03 7.66 -5.97
CA PHE A 262 -1.86 7.81 -5.12
C PHE A 262 -2.23 8.05 -3.66
N GLY A 263 -1.28 7.82 -2.78
CA GLY A 263 -1.35 8.12 -1.36
C GLY A 263 0.02 7.95 -0.72
N LYS A 264 0.05 7.69 0.58
CA LYS A 264 1.27 7.29 1.31
C LYS A 264 2.49 8.20 1.02
N ILE A 265 3.38 7.78 0.11
CA ILE A 265 4.64 8.49 -0.19
C ILE A 265 4.39 9.95 -0.61
N ILE A 266 3.35 10.23 -1.38
CA ILE A 266 3.08 11.61 -1.83
C ILE A 266 2.76 12.58 -0.68
N GLY A 267 2.56 12.09 0.54
CA GLY A 267 2.31 12.88 1.74
C GLY A 267 3.49 13.01 2.68
N GLY A 268 4.59 12.28 2.44
CA GLY A 268 5.75 12.31 3.33
C GLY A 268 5.46 11.94 4.79
N GLY A 269 4.43 11.13 5.03
CA GLY A 269 3.94 10.75 6.35
C GLY A 269 2.70 11.52 6.84
N LEU A 270 2.24 12.52 6.10
CA LEU A 270 1.00 13.25 6.39
C LEU A 270 -0.19 12.66 5.62
N PRO A 271 -1.44 12.87 6.12
CA PRO A 271 -2.65 12.41 5.44
C PRO A 271 -2.81 13.10 4.08
N VAL A 272 -2.74 12.32 3.02
CA VAL A 272 -2.94 12.75 1.64
C VAL A 272 -3.31 11.58 0.74
N GLY A 273 -4.05 11.85 -0.30
CA GLY A 273 -4.26 11.02 -1.45
C GLY A 273 -4.38 11.88 -2.70
N ALA A 274 -4.35 11.27 -3.84
CA ALA A 274 -4.62 11.94 -5.11
C ALA A 274 -5.15 10.93 -6.12
N TYR A 275 -5.95 11.41 -7.08
CA TYR A 275 -6.31 10.65 -8.28
C TYR A 275 -6.07 11.52 -9.49
N GLY A 276 -5.59 10.92 -10.55
CA GLY A 276 -5.30 11.61 -11.79
C GLY A 276 -5.59 10.73 -13.00
N GLY A 277 -5.51 11.31 -14.18
CA GLY A 277 -5.75 10.58 -15.42
C GLY A 277 -5.66 11.47 -16.64
N ARG A 278 -6.06 10.89 -17.77
CA ARG A 278 -6.17 11.62 -19.03
C ARG A 278 -7.09 12.83 -18.87
N LYS A 279 -6.78 13.89 -19.57
CA LYS A 279 -7.53 15.17 -19.52
C LYS A 279 -9.02 15.00 -19.77
N ASP A 280 -9.41 14.24 -20.79
CA ASP A 280 -10.80 14.02 -21.15
C ASP A 280 -11.62 13.33 -20.05
N ILE A 281 -10.97 12.48 -19.25
CA ILE A 281 -11.59 11.84 -18.09
C ILE A 281 -11.63 12.80 -16.89
N MET A 282 -10.54 13.49 -16.62
CA MET A 282 -10.44 14.37 -15.46
C MET A 282 -11.28 15.65 -15.58
N GLU A 283 -11.56 16.12 -16.78
CA GLU A 283 -12.49 17.24 -17.04
C GLU A 283 -13.95 16.91 -16.66
N MET A 284 -14.28 15.64 -16.37
CA MET A 284 -15.57 15.26 -15.78
C MET A 284 -15.72 15.73 -14.32
N VAL A 285 -14.62 16.04 -13.64
CA VAL A 285 -14.63 16.44 -12.21
C VAL A 285 -15.10 17.89 -12.06
N SER A 286 -16.05 18.13 -11.15
CA SER A 286 -16.51 19.48 -10.81
C SER A 286 -15.33 20.38 -10.34
N PRO A 287 -15.27 21.67 -10.75
CA PRO A 287 -16.29 22.45 -11.46
C PRO A 287 -16.23 22.36 -12.98
N SER A 288 -15.25 21.64 -13.59
CA SER A 288 -15.14 21.51 -15.05
C SER A 288 -16.26 20.63 -15.62
N GLY A 289 -16.62 19.57 -14.90
CA GLY A 289 -17.67 18.63 -15.28
C GLY A 289 -18.68 18.38 -14.17
N PRO A 290 -19.60 17.41 -14.35
CA PRO A 290 -20.71 17.18 -13.44
C PRO A 290 -20.38 16.27 -12.25
N VAL A 291 -19.22 15.59 -12.25
CA VAL A 291 -18.87 14.61 -11.20
C VAL A 291 -18.36 15.32 -9.96
N TYR A 292 -19.12 15.24 -8.88
CA TYR A 292 -18.81 15.97 -7.65
C TYR A 292 -17.77 15.25 -6.78
N GLN A 293 -16.78 15.99 -6.32
CA GLN A 293 -15.84 15.65 -5.25
C GLN A 293 -15.44 16.93 -4.53
N ALA A 294 -15.40 16.90 -3.21
CA ALA A 294 -14.96 18.01 -2.37
C ALA A 294 -14.27 17.49 -1.11
N GLY A 295 -13.43 18.32 -0.51
CA GLY A 295 -12.75 18.03 0.75
C GLY A 295 -12.19 19.31 1.35
N THR A 296 -12.58 19.63 2.58
CA THR A 296 -12.12 20.84 3.29
C THR A 296 -10.59 20.93 3.38
N LEU A 297 -9.92 19.78 3.57
CA LEU A 297 -8.47 19.71 3.74
C LEU A 297 -7.76 19.14 2.51
N SER A 298 -8.48 18.92 1.41
CA SER A 298 -7.87 18.47 0.14
C SER A 298 -6.91 19.55 -0.36
N GLY A 299 -5.65 19.19 -0.58
CA GLY A 299 -4.61 20.12 -0.99
C GLY A 299 -4.17 21.10 0.11
N ASN A 300 -4.35 20.76 1.39
CA ASN A 300 -3.92 21.64 2.48
C ASN A 300 -2.41 21.94 2.40
N PRO A 301 -2.01 23.18 2.75
CA PRO A 301 -0.66 23.68 2.52
C PRO A 301 0.42 22.87 3.26
N LEU A 302 0.10 22.34 4.43
CA LEU A 302 1.06 21.54 5.20
C LEU A 302 1.38 20.22 4.48
N ALA A 303 0.36 19.48 4.07
CA ALA A 303 0.56 18.21 3.34
C ALA A 303 1.20 18.45 1.96
N MET A 304 0.82 19.53 1.26
CA MET A 304 1.42 19.87 -0.03
C MET A 304 2.91 20.22 0.10
N ARG A 305 3.28 21.04 1.09
CA ARG A 305 4.70 21.38 1.34
C ARG A 305 5.54 20.15 1.63
N VAL A 306 5.04 19.27 2.50
CA VAL A 306 5.76 18.04 2.89
C VAL A 306 5.85 17.05 1.73
N GLY A 307 4.77 16.85 1.00
CA GLY A 307 4.76 16.01 -0.20
C GLY A 307 5.73 16.52 -1.27
N LEU A 308 5.70 17.82 -1.57
CA LEU A 308 6.64 18.48 -2.49
C LEU A 308 8.09 18.25 -2.05
N ALA A 309 8.39 18.45 -0.76
CA ALA A 309 9.74 18.28 -0.24
C ALA A 309 10.23 16.83 -0.43
N GLN A 310 9.37 15.82 -0.14
CA GLN A 310 9.72 14.43 -0.34
C GLN A 310 9.91 14.07 -1.80
N LEU A 311 8.95 14.41 -2.67
CA LEU A 311 9.01 14.04 -4.08
C LEU A 311 10.13 14.78 -4.82
N THR A 312 10.41 16.05 -4.47
CA THR A 312 11.54 16.79 -5.01
C THR A 312 12.86 16.14 -4.58
N TYR A 313 12.98 15.79 -3.30
CA TYR A 313 14.17 15.08 -2.82
C TYR A 313 14.38 13.77 -3.55
N LEU A 314 13.35 12.95 -3.72
CA LEU A 314 13.44 11.68 -4.48
C LEU A 314 13.82 11.90 -5.95
N LYS A 315 13.37 13.00 -6.57
CA LYS A 315 13.73 13.38 -7.94
C LYS A 315 15.20 13.75 -8.08
N GLU A 316 15.72 14.48 -7.11
CA GLU A 316 17.09 15.00 -7.11
C GLU A 316 18.10 13.97 -6.60
N HIS A 317 17.66 12.93 -5.89
CA HIS A 317 18.45 11.90 -5.23
C HIS A 317 18.03 10.49 -5.69
N MET A 318 18.28 10.19 -6.97
CA MET A 318 17.94 8.87 -7.54
C MET A 318 18.72 7.72 -6.90
N GLU A 319 19.87 8.01 -6.27
CA GLU A 319 20.66 7.06 -5.47
C GLU A 319 19.86 6.44 -4.32
N VAL A 320 18.78 7.09 -3.86
CA VAL A 320 17.82 6.53 -2.88
C VAL A 320 17.25 5.22 -3.42
N TYR A 321 16.81 5.19 -4.68
CA TYR A 321 16.25 3.97 -5.28
C TYR A 321 17.29 2.87 -5.47
N GLU A 322 18.54 3.24 -5.76
CA GLU A 322 19.65 2.28 -5.86
C GLU A 322 19.96 1.66 -4.49
N HIS A 323 19.97 2.49 -3.43
CA HIS A 323 20.17 2.01 -2.07
C HIS A 323 19.01 1.12 -1.60
N LEU A 324 17.76 1.51 -1.87
CA LEU A 324 16.56 0.71 -1.56
C LEU A 324 16.61 -0.66 -2.26
N GLU A 325 16.96 -0.69 -3.55
CA GLU A 325 17.07 -1.93 -4.33
C GLU A 325 18.18 -2.84 -3.80
N SER A 326 19.37 -2.28 -3.56
CA SER A 326 20.52 -3.04 -3.07
C SER A 326 20.29 -3.59 -1.67
N SER A 327 19.65 -2.82 -0.79
CA SER A 327 19.29 -3.24 0.57
C SER A 327 18.25 -4.38 0.56
N ALA A 328 17.24 -4.26 -0.29
CA ALA A 328 16.23 -5.30 -0.46
C ALA A 328 16.85 -6.59 -1.03
N GLN A 329 17.70 -6.47 -2.03
CA GLN A 329 18.40 -7.62 -2.61
C GLN A 329 19.34 -8.28 -1.60
N TYR A 330 20.00 -7.49 -0.75
CA TYR A 330 20.85 -8.02 0.32
C TYR A 330 20.06 -8.87 1.30
N LEU A 331 18.89 -8.39 1.77
CA LEU A 331 17.98 -9.17 2.62
C LEU A 331 17.44 -10.41 1.91
N GLU A 332 16.98 -10.28 0.67
CA GLU A 332 16.50 -11.41 -0.14
C GLU A 332 17.53 -12.52 -0.21
N ASN A 333 18.76 -12.19 -0.62
CA ASN A 333 19.86 -13.15 -0.74
C ASN A 333 20.21 -13.79 0.62
N GLY A 334 20.18 -13.01 1.70
CA GLY A 334 20.43 -13.48 3.05
C GLY A 334 19.35 -14.45 3.53
N ILE A 335 18.09 -14.10 3.37
CA ILE A 335 16.95 -14.96 3.74
C ILE A 335 16.97 -16.27 2.93
N LEU A 336 17.20 -16.20 1.62
CA LEU A 336 17.31 -17.42 0.78
C LEU A 336 18.43 -18.35 1.24
N LYS A 337 19.59 -17.80 1.64
CA LYS A 337 20.68 -18.59 2.23
C LYS A 337 20.27 -19.24 3.55
N ILE A 338 19.53 -18.55 4.39
CA ILE A 338 19.02 -19.06 5.67
C ILE A 338 18.03 -20.19 5.42
N LEU A 339 17.06 -20.00 4.51
CA LEU A 339 16.11 -21.04 4.14
C LEU A 339 16.81 -22.30 3.63
N ASN A 340 17.78 -22.14 2.74
CA ASN A 340 18.58 -23.27 2.23
C ASN A 340 19.35 -23.97 3.35
N LYS A 341 20.01 -23.23 4.26
CA LYS A 341 20.76 -23.78 5.40
C LYS A 341 19.87 -24.60 6.34
N LEU A 342 18.63 -24.15 6.53
CA LEU A 342 17.63 -24.82 7.38
C LEU A 342 16.79 -25.87 6.64
N SER A 343 17.04 -26.07 5.34
CA SER A 343 16.26 -26.99 4.48
C SER A 343 14.76 -26.62 4.43
N LEU A 344 14.44 -25.33 4.46
CA LEU A 344 13.08 -24.79 4.39
C LEU A 344 12.74 -24.34 2.96
N SER A 345 11.56 -24.69 2.48
CA SER A 345 11.09 -24.37 1.12
C SER A 345 10.04 -23.25 1.09
N TYR A 346 10.08 -22.33 2.05
CA TYR A 346 9.17 -21.18 2.07
C TYR A 346 9.39 -20.26 0.86
N GLN A 347 8.33 -19.58 0.43
CA GLN A 347 8.38 -18.67 -0.70
C GLN A 347 8.78 -17.27 -0.25
N LEU A 348 9.74 -16.66 -0.93
CA LEU A 348 10.15 -15.28 -0.68
C LEU A 348 9.91 -14.48 -1.95
N HIS A 349 9.08 -13.44 -1.85
CA HIS A 349 8.85 -12.52 -2.95
C HIS A 349 9.46 -11.15 -2.65
N ARG A 350 10.06 -10.56 -3.67
CA ARG A 350 10.57 -9.19 -3.64
C ARG A 350 10.17 -8.43 -4.90
N GLN A 351 9.74 -7.20 -4.72
CA GLN A 351 9.56 -6.23 -5.79
C GLN A 351 10.18 -4.89 -5.34
N LYS A 352 11.34 -4.57 -5.91
CA LYS A 352 12.12 -3.40 -5.51
C LYS A 352 12.42 -3.42 -3.99
N SER A 353 11.97 -2.41 -3.24
CA SER A 353 12.15 -2.28 -1.79
C SER A 353 11.04 -2.90 -0.94
N LEU A 354 10.27 -3.81 -1.53
CA LEU A 354 9.16 -4.53 -0.88
C LEU A 354 9.50 -6.01 -0.80
N LEU A 355 9.34 -6.63 0.37
CA LEU A 355 9.56 -8.07 0.58
C LEU A 355 8.37 -8.71 1.29
N THR A 356 8.18 -10.02 1.05
CA THR A 356 7.28 -10.87 1.85
C THR A 356 7.82 -12.28 1.90
N LEU A 357 7.98 -12.82 3.10
CA LEU A 357 8.24 -14.24 3.33
C LEU A 357 6.90 -14.95 3.55
N PHE A 358 6.52 -15.82 2.63
CA PHE A 358 5.30 -16.61 2.71
C PHE A 358 5.58 -17.98 3.34
N PHE A 359 4.86 -18.30 4.40
CA PHE A 359 4.97 -19.59 5.10
C PHE A 359 4.16 -20.68 4.37
N THR A 360 4.54 -20.94 3.15
CA THR A 360 4.02 -22.01 2.29
C THR A 360 5.12 -22.54 1.37
N THR A 361 5.03 -23.81 0.98
CA THR A 361 5.93 -24.43 -0.01
C THR A 361 5.37 -24.33 -1.43
N GLN A 362 4.11 -23.88 -1.57
CA GLN A 362 3.46 -23.75 -2.87
C GLN A 362 3.85 -22.44 -3.54
N PRO A 363 4.03 -22.41 -4.87
CA PRO A 363 4.24 -21.15 -5.61
C PRO A 363 3.07 -20.19 -5.40
N ILE A 364 3.37 -18.90 -5.22
CA ILE A 364 2.39 -17.85 -5.03
C ILE A 364 2.24 -17.04 -6.32
N GLN A 365 1.05 -17.06 -6.92
CA GLN A 365 0.72 -16.33 -8.14
C GLN A 365 -0.56 -15.49 -8.00
N GLY A 366 -1.38 -15.75 -6.97
CA GLY A 366 -2.63 -15.06 -6.73
C GLY A 366 -3.18 -15.27 -5.33
N TYR A 367 -4.39 -14.79 -5.13
CA TYR A 367 -5.05 -14.78 -3.82
C TYR A 367 -5.25 -16.19 -3.22
N ALA A 368 -5.68 -17.15 -4.04
CA ALA A 368 -5.92 -18.53 -3.59
C ALA A 368 -4.64 -19.17 -3.04
N ASP A 369 -3.49 -18.88 -3.66
CA ASP A 369 -2.20 -19.44 -3.21
C ASP A 369 -1.79 -18.82 -1.87
N VAL A 370 -1.99 -17.49 -1.71
CA VAL A 370 -1.71 -16.79 -0.45
C VAL A 370 -2.53 -17.34 0.71
N GLN A 371 -3.75 -17.81 0.46
CA GLN A 371 -4.59 -18.44 1.48
C GLN A 371 -4.06 -19.79 1.99
N THR A 372 -3.11 -20.40 1.28
CA THR A 372 -2.44 -21.66 1.73
C THR A 372 -1.34 -21.43 2.76
N CYS A 373 -1.00 -20.18 3.05
CA CYS A 373 0.05 -19.84 4.01
C CYS A 373 -0.32 -20.25 5.44
N ASP A 374 0.65 -20.79 6.15
CA ASP A 374 0.53 -21.09 7.58
C ASP A 374 0.63 -19.80 8.41
N THR A 375 -0.53 -19.22 8.71
CA THR A 375 -0.63 -17.99 9.49
C THR A 375 -0.29 -18.18 10.97
N ALA A 376 -0.39 -19.41 11.51
CA ALA A 376 0.04 -19.70 12.86
C ALA A 376 1.56 -19.70 12.98
N MET A 377 2.24 -20.31 11.99
CA MET A 377 3.71 -20.23 11.88
C MET A 377 4.18 -18.81 11.70
N TYR A 378 3.50 -18.01 10.87
CA TYR A 378 3.82 -16.58 10.74
C TYR A 378 3.69 -15.83 12.08
N ALA A 379 2.65 -16.13 12.86
CA ALA A 379 2.45 -15.48 14.16
C ALA A 379 3.59 -15.82 15.15
N LEU A 380 4.09 -17.06 15.14
CA LEU A 380 5.27 -17.44 15.93
C LEU A 380 6.52 -16.69 15.45
N PHE A 381 6.76 -16.70 14.15
CA PHE A 381 7.88 -15.98 13.54
C PHE A 381 7.85 -14.49 13.87
N PHE A 382 6.69 -13.85 13.74
CA PHE A 382 6.50 -12.44 14.11
C PHE A 382 6.90 -12.17 15.58
N LYS A 383 6.44 -13.00 16.51
CA LYS A 383 6.75 -12.85 17.94
C LYS A 383 8.26 -12.97 18.20
N GLU A 384 8.93 -13.93 17.55
CA GLU A 384 10.37 -14.14 17.69
C GLU A 384 11.18 -12.99 17.04
N MET A 385 10.73 -12.42 15.91
CA MET A 385 11.34 -11.24 15.32
C MET A 385 11.19 -10.03 16.24
N LEU A 386 9.97 -9.79 16.74
CA LEU A 386 9.69 -8.67 17.65
C LEU A 386 10.52 -8.76 18.95
N ALA A 387 10.66 -9.95 19.53
CA ALA A 387 11.46 -10.19 20.72
C ALA A 387 12.97 -9.90 20.51
N GLN A 388 13.43 -9.92 19.26
CA GLN A 388 14.81 -9.59 18.89
C GLN A 388 14.95 -8.14 18.38
N GLY A 389 13.94 -7.30 18.57
CA GLY A 389 13.97 -5.89 18.17
C GLY A 389 13.75 -5.66 16.67
N ILE A 390 13.11 -6.58 15.97
CA ILE A 390 12.76 -6.41 14.55
C ILE A 390 11.24 -6.32 14.43
N LEU A 391 10.75 -5.16 14.01
CA LEU A 391 9.33 -4.90 13.84
C LEU A 391 8.93 -5.08 12.37
N ILE A 392 8.36 -6.23 12.06
CA ILE A 392 7.72 -6.53 10.78
C ILE A 392 6.20 -6.33 10.86
N ALA A 393 5.49 -6.46 9.74
CA ALA A 393 4.04 -6.34 9.75
C ALA A 393 3.38 -7.43 10.61
N PRO A 394 2.37 -7.12 11.45
CA PRO A 394 1.66 -8.10 12.25
C PRO A 394 0.59 -8.87 11.44
N SER A 395 0.90 -9.23 10.21
CA SER A 395 0.06 -10.02 9.31
C SER A 395 0.90 -10.61 8.18
N GLN A 396 0.69 -11.89 7.87
CA GLN A 396 1.31 -12.59 6.73
C GLN A 396 1.03 -11.90 5.38
N PHE A 397 -0.07 -11.16 5.29
CA PHE A 397 -0.57 -10.56 4.05
C PHE A 397 -0.09 -9.13 3.81
N GLU A 398 0.79 -8.63 4.67
CA GLU A 398 1.41 -7.32 4.54
C GLU A 398 2.88 -7.42 4.12
N ALA A 399 3.34 -6.41 3.40
CA ALA A 399 4.74 -6.32 2.96
C ALA A 399 5.67 -5.81 4.08
N TRP A 400 6.94 -6.20 3.99
CA TRP A 400 8.04 -5.49 4.65
C TRP A 400 8.48 -4.35 3.74
N PHE A 401 8.64 -3.16 4.31
CA PHE A 401 9.08 -1.97 3.61
C PHE A 401 10.51 -1.61 4.00
N ILE A 402 11.38 -1.44 3.02
CA ILE A 402 12.72 -0.92 3.25
C ILE A 402 12.69 0.58 3.01
N SER A 403 13.33 1.34 3.92
CA SER A 403 13.55 2.77 3.78
C SER A 403 15.02 3.05 3.49
N ASP A 404 15.30 4.25 2.97
CA ASP A 404 16.65 4.73 2.71
C ASP A 404 17.51 4.85 3.99
N ALA A 405 16.86 4.85 5.15
CA ALA A 405 17.53 4.91 6.45
C ALA A 405 18.05 3.54 6.97
N HIS A 406 17.63 2.42 6.37
CA HIS A 406 18.12 1.10 6.78
C HIS A 406 19.60 0.94 6.44
N THR A 407 20.41 0.77 7.49
CA THR A 407 21.85 0.58 7.34
C THR A 407 22.19 -0.90 7.11
N LYS A 408 23.42 -1.14 6.63
CA LYS A 408 23.91 -2.53 6.52
C LYS A 408 23.89 -3.25 7.87
N GLU A 409 24.16 -2.56 8.96
CA GLU A 409 24.11 -3.12 10.32
C GLU A 409 22.67 -3.54 10.69
N ASP A 410 21.65 -2.74 10.33
CA ASP A 410 20.25 -3.11 10.53
C ASP A 410 19.89 -4.37 9.73
N LEU A 411 20.35 -4.45 8.48
CA LEU A 411 20.10 -5.61 7.64
C LEU A 411 20.79 -6.87 8.17
N ASP A 412 22.03 -6.77 8.65
CA ASP A 412 22.76 -7.88 9.26
C ASP A 412 22.04 -8.38 10.54
N LYS A 413 21.64 -7.48 11.44
CA LYS A 413 20.84 -7.82 12.63
C LYS A 413 19.52 -8.48 12.26
N THR A 414 18.88 -8.01 11.20
CA THR A 414 17.63 -8.60 10.72
C THR A 414 17.84 -10.02 10.22
N LEU A 415 18.91 -10.29 9.48
CA LEU A 415 19.23 -11.65 9.03
C LEU A 415 19.52 -12.61 10.18
N ASP A 416 20.26 -12.13 11.20
CA ASP A 416 20.49 -12.92 12.42
C ASP A 416 19.17 -13.24 13.13
N ALA A 417 18.29 -12.25 13.26
CA ALA A 417 16.96 -12.43 13.85
C ALA A 417 16.09 -13.41 13.05
N VAL A 418 16.09 -13.32 11.72
CA VAL A 418 15.38 -14.26 10.83
C VAL A 418 15.87 -15.69 11.05
N TYR A 419 17.20 -15.90 11.10
CA TYR A 419 17.76 -17.22 11.33
C TYR A 419 17.30 -17.79 12.68
N ASN A 420 17.46 -17.02 13.76
CA ASN A 420 17.08 -17.44 15.11
C ASN A 420 15.58 -17.71 15.23
N ALA A 421 14.75 -16.84 14.64
CA ALA A 421 13.29 -16.97 14.64
C ALA A 421 12.84 -18.25 13.91
N LEU A 422 13.40 -18.52 12.73
CA LEU A 422 13.06 -19.73 11.97
C LEU A 422 13.50 -21.01 12.70
N VAL A 423 14.68 -21.03 13.33
CA VAL A 423 15.13 -22.17 14.16
C VAL A 423 14.13 -22.44 15.28
N LYS A 424 13.79 -21.42 16.09
CA LYS A 424 12.83 -21.56 17.19
C LYS A 424 11.44 -22.01 16.74
N CYS A 425 10.95 -21.45 15.62
CA CYS A 425 9.67 -21.85 15.05
C CYS A 425 9.63 -23.34 14.70
N HIS A 426 10.72 -23.89 14.21
CA HIS A 426 10.80 -25.30 13.82
C HIS A 426 11.08 -26.26 14.99
N ASP A 427 11.86 -25.82 15.98
CA ASP A 427 12.09 -26.61 17.20
C ASP A 427 10.78 -26.80 17.97
N SER A 428 9.92 -25.76 18.04
CA SER A 428 8.62 -25.83 18.72
C SER A 428 7.58 -26.72 18.04
N LEU A 429 7.83 -27.22 16.82
CA LEU A 429 6.98 -28.21 16.13
C LEU A 429 7.47 -29.65 16.35
N SER A 430 8.69 -29.81 16.91
CA SER A 430 9.31 -31.11 17.11
C SER A 430 9.04 -31.71 18.50
N ASP A 431 8.49 -30.87 19.39
CA ASP A 431 8.01 -31.21 20.73
C ASP A 431 6.48 -31.40 20.75
#